data_d6a7771b4fb0808e399c2b36d7fce973
#
_entry.id   d6a7771b4fb0808e399c2b36d7fce973
#
_cell.length_a   1.000
_cell.length_b   1.000
_cell.length_c   1.000
_cell.angle_alpha   90.00
_cell.angle_beta   90.00
_cell.angle_gamma   90.00
#
_symmetry.space_group_name_H-M   'P 1'
#
loop_
_entity.id
_entity.type
_entity.pdbx_description
1 polymer ?
#
loop_
_entity_poly.entity_id
_entity_poly.type
_entity_poly.pdbx_seq_one_letter_code
_entity_poly.pdbx_strand_id
1 'polypeptide(L)'
;MRCSTCERENPSDATFCAGCGGRLTVPERTEERKVVSVLFADLVGFTSRSERLDVEDVQGTLAPFHARLRRILESFGGTVDKFIGDAVMAVFGAPVAHEDDAERAVRAGLAIREALADLGGDLHVRVGINTGEALVSIGADPHAGEGMVAG
;
A
#
# COMPACT_ATOMS: atom_id res chain seq x y z
N MET A 1 4.24 14.63 15.44
CA MET A 1 3.72 13.37 16.03
C MET A 1 2.80 13.64 17.20
N ARG A 2 1.80 12.80 17.44
CA ARG A 2 0.81 12.96 18.51
C ARG A 2 1.29 12.24 19.79
N CYS A 3 1.21 12.90 20.94
CA CYS A 3 1.59 12.31 22.22
C CYS A 3 0.54 11.28 22.67
N SER A 4 0.96 10.06 23.01
CA SER A 4 0.07 9.00 23.51
C SER A 4 -0.53 9.26 24.89
N THR A 5 0.05 10.18 25.66
CA THR A 5 -0.37 10.50 27.04
C THR A 5 -1.36 11.66 27.12
N CYS A 6 -1.16 12.73 26.33
CA CYS A 6 -1.98 13.94 26.40
C CYS A 6 -2.55 14.37 25.04
N GLU A 7 -2.35 13.56 24.03
CA GLU A 7 -2.84 13.74 22.64
C GLU A 7 -2.39 15.03 21.93
N ARG A 8 -1.47 15.79 22.54
CA ARG A 8 -0.94 17.01 21.93
C ARG A 8 -0.10 16.69 20.71
N GLU A 9 -0.27 17.47 19.66
CA GLU A 9 0.60 17.43 18.50
C GLU A 9 1.96 18.08 18.81
N ASN A 10 3.01 17.40 18.39
CA ASN A 10 4.40 17.82 18.55
C ASN A 10 5.13 17.71 17.19
N PRO A 11 6.23 18.45 16.99
CA PRO A 11 7.09 18.27 15.82
C PRO A 11 7.51 16.82 15.65
N SER A 12 7.73 16.39 14.42
CA SER A 12 8.08 14.98 14.10
C SER A 12 9.42 14.53 14.68
N ASP A 13 10.30 15.47 14.98
CA ASP A 13 11.64 15.29 15.55
C ASP A 13 11.68 15.48 17.08
N ALA A 14 10.55 15.77 17.72
CA ALA A 14 10.49 16.02 19.16
C ALA A 14 10.72 14.74 19.96
N THR A 15 11.69 14.75 20.87
CA THR A 15 11.98 13.64 21.79
C THR A 15 11.05 13.63 23.00
N PHE A 16 10.51 14.77 23.40
CA PHE A 16 9.62 14.95 24.53
C PHE A 16 8.40 15.80 24.15
N CYS A 17 7.26 15.46 24.73
CA CYS A 17 6.03 16.22 24.52
C CYS A 17 6.10 17.60 25.18
N ALA A 18 5.88 18.66 24.40
CA ALA A 18 5.83 20.02 24.90
C ALA A 18 4.65 20.31 25.85
N GLY A 19 3.69 19.39 25.96
CA GLY A 19 2.53 19.52 26.84
C GLY A 19 2.68 18.83 28.19
N CYS A 20 3.01 17.55 28.19
CA CYS A 20 3.08 16.74 29.42
C CYS A 20 4.51 16.33 29.82
N GLY A 21 5.53 16.69 29.03
CA GLY A 21 6.92 16.27 29.26
C GLY A 21 7.19 14.77 29.06
N GLY A 22 6.17 14.00 28.68
CA GLY A 22 6.32 12.57 28.39
C GLY A 22 7.25 12.33 27.22
N ARG A 23 8.05 11.27 27.28
CA ARG A 23 8.95 10.90 26.18
C ARG A 23 8.11 10.48 24.96
N LEU A 24 8.36 11.12 23.84
CA LEU A 24 7.78 10.75 22.58
C LEU A 24 8.68 9.66 21.96
N THR A 25 8.20 8.41 22.02
CA THR A 25 8.89 7.33 21.33
C THR A 25 8.50 7.41 19.85
N VAL A 26 9.46 7.73 19.01
CA VAL A 26 9.38 7.34 17.60
C VAL A 26 9.42 5.81 17.63
N PRO A 27 8.45 5.10 17.06
CA PRO A 27 8.57 3.65 16.94
C PRO A 27 9.89 3.38 16.22
N GLU A 28 10.80 2.64 16.86
CA GLU A 28 12.02 2.18 16.19
C GLU A 28 11.57 1.35 14.99
N ARG A 29 11.90 1.83 13.80
CA ARG A 29 11.69 1.06 12.59
C ARG A 29 12.65 -0.10 12.66
N THR A 30 12.11 -1.27 12.92
CA THR A 30 12.89 -2.50 12.91
C THR A 30 12.79 -3.10 11.52
N GLU A 31 13.91 -3.25 10.85
CA GLU A 31 13.96 -3.98 9.59
C GLU A 31 14.08 -5.47 9.91
N GLU A 32 13.13 -6.23 9.39
CA GLU A 32 13.12 -7.67 9.48
C GLU A 32 13.22 -8.31 8.10
N ARG A 33 14.01 -9.36 7.97
CA ARG A 33 14.02 -10.19 6.77
C ARG A 33 12.86 -11.17 6.84
N LYS A 34 11.93 -11.05 5.90
CA LYS A 34 10.74 -11.91 5.79
C LYS A 34 10.59 -12.47 4.38
N VAL A 35 10.00 -13.65 4.28
CA VAL A 35 9.49 -14.14 3.01
C VAL A 35 8.12 -13.50 2.79
N VAL A 36 7.99 -12.76 1.72
CA VAL A 36 6.76 -12.05 1.36
C VAL A 36 6.39 -12.32 -0.09
N SER A 37 5.12 -12.19 -0.40
CA SER A 37 4.65 -12.13 -1.78
C SER A 37 4.29 -10.70 -2.13
N VAL A 38 4.95 -10.16 -3.14
CA VAL A 38 4.69 -8.81 -3.63
C VAL A 38 3.83 -8.90 -4.88
N LEU A 39 2.73 -8.15 -4.89
CA LEU A 39 1.82 -8.03 -6.01
C LEU A 39 1.91 -6.63 -6.59
N PHE A 40 2.15 -6.54 -7.89
CA PHE A 40 1.99 -5.33 -8.68
C PHE A 40 0.78 -5.48 -9.59
N ALA A 41 -0.09 -4.49 -9.62
CA ALA A 41 -1.16 -4.39 -10.61
C ALA A 41 -1.13 -3.01 -11.27
N ASP A 42 -1.20 -2.97 -12.60
CA ASP A 42 -1.03 -1.78 -13.44
C ASP A 42 -2.09 -1.76 -14.54
N LEU A 43 -2.68 -0.58 -14.81
CA LEU A 43 -3.68 -0.42 -15.87
C LEU A 43 -3.03 -0.34 -17.24
N VAL A 44 -3.46 -1.19 -18.16
CA VAL A 44 -2.97 -1.18 -19.54
C VAL A 44 -3.53 0.04 -20.28
N GLY A 45 -2.63 0.85 -20.83
CA GLY A 45 -2.99 1.98 -21.68
C GLY A 45 -3.50 3.23 -20.95
N PHE A 46 -3.49 3.25 -19.62
CA PHE A 46 -3.92 4.43 -18.86
C PHE A 46 -2.97 5.61 -19.06
N THR A 47 -1.67 5.39 -19.07
CA THR A 47 -0.64 6.43 -19.25
C THR A 47 -0.87 7.20 -20.56
N SER A 48 -1.14 6.50 -21.67
CA SER A 48 -1.40 7.14 -22.97
C SER A 48 -2.73 7.92 -23.01
N ARG A 49 -3.68 7.56 -22.16
CA ARG A 49 -4.96 8.29 -22.02
C ARG A 49 -4.82 9.49 -21.11
N SER A 50 -4.05 9.39 -20.04
CA SER A 50 -3.84 10.44 -19.04
C SER A 50 -3.00 11.61 -19.58
N GLU A 51 -2.13 11.39 -20.58
CA GLU A 51 -1.38 12.46 -21.25
C GLU A 51 -2.28 13.53 -21.92
N ARG A 52 -3.57 13.23 -22.10
CA ARG A 52 -4.57 14.13 -22.71
C ARG A 52 -5.55 14.72 -21.72
N LEU A 53 -5.42 14.39 -20.43
CA LEU A 53 -6.31 14.84 -19.37
C LEU A 53 -5.54 15.79 -18.45
N ASP A 54 -6.26 16.73 -17.84
CA ASP A 54 -5.71 17.56 -16.79
C ASP A 54 -5.43 16.74 -15.53
N VAL A 55 -4.44 17.14 -14.74
CA VAL A 55 -3.98 16.41 -13.55
C VAL A 55 -5.12 16.15 -12.55
N GLU A 56 -6.05 17.10 -12.44
CA GLU A 56 -7.22 16.98 -11.55
C GLU A 56 -8.20 15.90 -12.04
N ASP A 57 -8.43 15.80 -13.36
CA ASP A 57 -9.29 14.79 -13.96
C ASP A 57 -8.68 13.39 -13.85
N VAL A 58 -7.36 13.28 -13.96
CA VAL A 58 -6.61 12.03 -13.74
C VAL A 58 -6.78 11.56 -12.31
N GLN A 59 -6.62 12.43 -11.31
CA GLN A 59 -6.80 12.08 -9.90
C GLN A 59 -8.23 11.69 -9.58
N GLY A 60 -9.22 12.41 -10.13
CA GLY A 60 -10.64 12.09 -9.96
C GLY A 60 -11.01 10.71 -10.51
N THR A 61 -10.37 10.29 -11.60
CA THR A 61 -10.57 8.96 -12.20
C THR A 61 -9.86 7.86 -11.43
N LEU A 62 -8.66 8.11 -10.92
CA LEU A 62 -7.85 7.12 -10.22
C LEU A 62 -8.30 6.85 -8.78
N ALA A 63 -8.83 7.86 -8.08
CA ALA A 63 -9.19 7.71 -6.68
C ALA A 63 -10.23 6.59 -6.40
N PRO A 64 -11.35 6.47 -7.15
CA PRO A 64 -12.28 5.36 -6.99
C PRO A 64 -11.66 4.01 -7.34
N PHE A 65 -10.79 3.98 -8.34
CA PHE A 65 -10.05 2.78 -8.75
C PHE A 65 -9.10 2.32 -7.65
N HIS A 66 -8.26 3.21 -7.10
CA HIS A 66 -7.38 2.93 -5.99
C HIS A 66 -8.12 2.43 -4.75
N ALA A 67 -9.27 3.06 -4.41
CA ALA A 67 -10.09 2.62 -3.29
C ALA A 67 -10.67 1.22 -3.50
N ARG A 68 -11.00 0.85 -4.73
CA ARG A 68 -11.48 -0.50 -5.07
C ARG A 68 -10.36 -1.53 -4.97
N LEU A 69 -9.19 -1.24 -5.55
CA LEU A 69 -8.02 -2.11 -5.47
C LEU A 69 -7.60 -2.35 -4.01
N ARG A 70 -7.53 -1.30 -3.21
CA ARG A 70 -7.22 -1.40 -1.79
C ARG A 70 -8.16 -2.36 -1.09
N ARG A 71 -9.48 -2.20 -1.25
CA ARG A 71 -10.47 -3.09 -0.62
C ARG A 71 -10.30 -4.55 -1.03
N ILE A 72 -10.03 -4.81 -2.31
CA ILE A 72 -9.79 -6.19 -2.79
C ILE A 72 -8.54 -6.75 -2.13
N LEU A 73 -7.41 -6.05 -2.21
CA LEU A 73 -6.13 -6.50 -1.67
C LEU A 73 -6.21 -6.78 -0.17
N GLU A 74 -6.80 -5.86 0.60
CA GLU A 74 -6.98 -6.00 2.05
C GLU A 74 -7.93 -7.15 2.42
N SER A 75 -8.97 -7.42 1.61
CA SER A 75 -9.89 -8.56 1.84
C SER A 75 -9.21 -9.91 1.72
N PHE A 76 -8.10 -10.01 0.99
CA PHE A 76 -7.26 -11.20 0.92
C PHE A 76 -6.08 -11.18 1.91
N GLY A 77 -6.00 -10.19 2.80
CA GLY A 77 -4.95 -10.06 3.82
C GLY A 77 -3.66 -9.41 3.31
N GLY A 78 -3.70 -8.78 2.13
CA GLY A 78 -2.60 -7.97 1.62
C GLY A 78 -2.58 -6.58 2.24
N THR A 79 -1.41 -6.01 2.36
CA THR A 79 -1.21 -4.61 2.76
C THR A 79 -0.78 -3.81 1.55
N VAL A 80 -1.52 -2.75 1.22
CA VAL A 80 -1.13 -1.84 0.13
C VAL A 80 0.06 -1.02 0.60
N ASP A 81 1.20 -1.21 -0.04
CA ASP A 81 2.43 -0.49 0.27
C ASP A 81 2.41 0.93 -0.31
N LYS A 82 2.11 1.05 -1.60
CA LYS A 82 1.99 2.34 -2.27
C LYS A 82 1.19 2.26 -3.57
N PHE A 83 0.70 3.43 -4.01
CA PHE A 83 0.22 3.66 -5.36
C PHE A 83 1.30 4.43 -6.15
N ILE A 84 1.52 4.03 -7.39
CA ILE A 84 2.50 4.64 -8.30
C ILE A 84 1.77 4.97 -9.59
N GLY A 85 1.18 6.18 -9.66
CA GLY A 85 0.28 6.53 -10.74
C GLY A 85 -0.95 5.62 -10.77
N ASP A 86 -1.13 4.89 -11.85
CA ASP A 86 -2.19 3.89 -12.07
C ASP A 86 -1.81 2.48 -11.58
N ALA A 87 -0.60 2.30 -11.08
CA ALA A 87 -0.14 1.05 -10.51
C ALA A 87 -0.32 1.01 -8.98
N VAL A 88 -0.52 -0.19 -8.46
CA VAL A 88 -0.52 -0.49 -7.03
C VAL A 88 0.53 -1.55 -6.71
N MET A 89 1.22 -1.35 -5.61
CA MET A 89 2.07 -2.36 -4.99
C MET A 89 1.45 -2.80 -3.67
N ALA A 90 1.30 -4.11 -3.49
CA ALA A 90 0.79 -4.70 -2.26
C ALA A 90 1.70 -5.83 -1.79
N VAL A 91 1.75 -6.04 -0.49
CA VAL A 91 2.59 -7.03 0.17
C VAL A 91 1.70 -7.99 0.97
N PHE A 92 1.95 -9.29 0.82
CA PHE A 92 1.36 -10.37 1.61
C PHE A 92 2.48 -11.03 2.41
N GLY A 93 2.26 -11.28 3.68
CA GLY A 93 3.27 -11.79 4.61
C GLY A 93 3.92 -10.73 5.51
N ALA A 94 3.45 -9.48 5.40
CA ALA A 94 3.86 -8.38 6.28
C ALA A 94 2.71 -7.38 6.48
N PRO A 95 2.54 -6.82 7.67
CA PRO A 95 3.30 -7.09 8.90
C PRO A 95 3.03 -8.48 9.50
N VAL A 96 1.89 -9.09 9.18
CA VAL A 96 1.49 -10.43 9.64
C VAL A 96 1.69 -11.43 8.50
N ALA A 97 2.36 -12.55 8.79
CA ALA A 97 2.57 -13.63 7.84
C ALA A 97 1.54 -14.76 8.03
N HIS A 98 1.09 -15.33 6.92
CA HIS A 98 0.23 -16.50 6.87
C HIS A 98 0.89 -17.57 5.98
N GLU A 99 0.57 -18.82 6.21
CA GLU A 99 1.16 -19.93 5.43
C GLU A 99 0.74 -19.90 3.96
N ASP A 100 -0.40 -19.28 3.66
CA ASP A 100 -1.03 -19.21 2.34
C ASP A 100 -0.89 -17.84 1.66
N ASP A 101 0.05 -16.99 2.09
CA ASP A 101 0.21 -15.62 1.57
C ASP A 101 0.43 -15.57 0.05
N ALA A 102 1.19 -16.49 -0.50
CA ALA A 102 1.40 -16.58 -1.95
C ALA A 102 0.09 -16.90 -2.70
N GLU A 103 -0.72 -17.80 -2.16
CA GLU A 103 -2.03 -18.14 -2.73
C GLU A 103 -3.01 -16.97 -2.60
N ARG A 104 -3.02 -16.28 -1.47
CA ARG A 104 -3.82 -15.06 -1.24
C ARG A 104 -3.48 -13.98 -2.25
N ALA A 105 -2.20 -13.77 -2.52
CA ALA A 105 -1.74 -12.81 -3.52
C ALA A 105 -2.28 -13.16 -4.92
N VAL A 106 -2.23 -14.44 -5.33
CA VAL A 106 -2.76 -14.89 -6.61
C VAL A 106 -4.29 -14.70 -6.68
N ARG A 107 -5.01 -15.07 -5.63
CA ARG A 107 -6.47 -14.89 -5.55
C ARG A 107 -6.86 -13.41 -5.63
N ALA A 108 -6.12 -12.54 -4.94
CA ALA A 108 -6.32 -11.10 -5.03
C ALA A 108 -6.11 -10.56 -6.45
N GLY A 109 -5.06 -11.00 -7.14
CA GLY A 109 -4.80 -10.64 -8.54
C GLY A 109 -5.91 -11.07 -9.49
N LEU A 110 -6.47 -12.27 -9.30
CA LEU A 110 -7.62 -12.75 -10.07
C LEU A 110 -8.88 -11.93 -9.79
N ALA A 111 -9.15 -11.62 -8.52
CA ALA A 111 -10.28 -10.79 -8.11
C ALA A 111 -10.19 -9.36 -8.66
N ILE A 112 -8.98 -8.78 -8.72
CA ILE A 112 -8.75 -7.47 -9.35
C ILE A 112 -9.13 -7.54 -10.84
N ARG A 113 -8.70 -8.56 -11.56
CA ARG A 113 -8.99 -8.73 -12.98
C ARG A 113 -10.49 -8.87 -13.24
N GLU A 114 -11.19 -9.68 -12.43
CA GLU A 114 -12.65 -9.84 -12.52
C GLU A 114 -13.39 -8.54 -12.22
N ALA A 115 -13.02 -7.85 -11.15
CA ALA A 115 -13.62 -6.59 -10.74
C ALA A 115 -13.49 -5.47 -11.79
N LEU A 116 -12.43 -5.49 -12.60
CA LEU A 116 -12.24 -4.53 -13.68
C LEU A 116 -13.03 -4.92 -14.94
N ALA A 117 -13.16 -6.21 -15.22
CA ALA A 117 -14.02 -6.68 -16.30
C ALA A 117 -15.49 -6.27 -16.10
N ASP A 118 -15.96 -6.29 -14.84
CA ASP A 118 -17.33 -5.90 -14.47
C ASP A 118 -17.60 -4.39 -14.62
N LEU A 119 -16.57 -3.55 -14.59
CA LEU A 119 -16.73 -2.10 -14.75
C LEU A 119 -17.08 -1.67 -16.17
N GLY A 120 -16.99 -2.58 -17.12
CA GLY A 120 -17.23 -2.30 -18.55
C GLY A 120 -16.17 -1.39 -19.15
N GLY A 121 -15.93 -1.54 -20.44
CA GLY A 121 -14.92 -0.78 -21.16
C GLY A 121 -13.62 -1.57 -21.36
N ASP A 122 -12.72 -1.00 -22.15
CA ASP A 122 -11.40 -1.58 -22.49
C ASP A 122 -10.37 -1.41 -21.36
N LEU A 123 -10.80 -1.58 -20.08
CA LEU A 123 -9.88 -1.53 -18.96
C LEU A 123 -9.26 -2.91 -18.72
N HIS A 124 -8.00 -3.04 -19.08
CA HIS A 124 -7.22 -4.22 -18.79
C HIS A 124 -6.19 -3.94 -17.70
N VAL A 125 -5.93 -4.95 -16.87
CA VAL A 125 -4.90 -4.88 -15.83
C VAL A 125 -3.82 -5.92 -16.11
N ARG A 126 -2.57 -5.52 -15.91
CA ARG A 126 -1.44 -6.44 -15.79
C ARG A 126 -1.17 -6.68 -14.32
N VAL A 127 -1.07 -7.94 -13.94
CA VAL A 127 -0.74 -8.33 -12.57
C VAL A 127 0.54 -9.15 -12.60
N GLY A 128 1.51 -8.75 -11.80
CA GLY A 128 2.73 -9.50 -11.55
C GLY A 128 2.82 -9.85 -10.07
N ILE A 129 3.18 -11.10 -9.75
CA ILE A 129 3.36 -11.56 -8.38
C ILE A 129 4.69 -12.28 -8.28
N ASN A 130 5.45 -11.96 -7.24
CA ASN A 130 6.69 -12.65 -6.92
C ASN A 130 6.77 -12.92 -5.42
N THR A 131 7.26 -14.10 -5.05
CA THR A 131 7.48 -14.49 -3.66
C THR A 131 8.96 -14.67 -3.41
N GLY A 132 9.47 -14.05 -2.35
CA GLY A 132 10.88 -14.13 -1.99
C GLY A 132 11.19 -13.41 -0.69
N GLU A 133 12.46 -13.46 -0.31
CA GLU A 133 12.94 -12.72 0.85
C GLU A 133 13.03 -11.23 0.55
N ALA A 134 12.57 -10.42 1.49
CA ALA A 134 12.69 -8.97 1.46
C ALA A 134 12.98 -8.41 2.85
N LEU A 135 13.58 -7.22 2.89
CA LEU A 135 13.65 -6.43 4.11
C LEU A 135 12.34 -5.69 4.29
N VAL A 136 11.68 -5.91 5.41
CA VAL A 136 10.40 -5.31 5.75
C VAL A 136 10.59 -4.36 6.92
N SER A 137 10.21 -3.10 6.74
CA SER A 137 10.21 -2.09 7.80
C SER A 137 8.96 -2.27 8.66
N ILE A 138 9.12 -2.88 9.82
CA ILE A 138 8.05 -3.03 10.79
C ILE A 138 7.76 -1.67 11.45
N GLY A 139 6.49 -1.28 11.48
CA GLY A 139 6.07 0.04 11.98
C GLY A 139 6.07 1.14 10.91
N ALA A 140 6.38 0.83 9.67
CA ALA A 140 6.11 1.75 8.57
C ALA A 140 4.60 1.94 8.40
N ASP A 141 4.18 3.18 8.16
CA ASP A 141 2.79 3.51 7.84
C ASP A 141 2.64 3.81 6.35
N PRO A 142 2.13 2.85 5.55
CA PRO A 142 1.91 3.08 4.13
C PRO A 142 0.90 4.18 3.82
N HIS A 143 -0.01 4.49 4.77
CA HIS A 143 -0.95 5.60 4.64
C HIS A 143 -0.27 6.96 4.77
N ALA A 144 0.86 7.01 5.49
CA ALA A 144 1.72 8.18 5.58
C ALA A 144 2.74 8.28 4.41
N GLY A 145 2.68 7.37 3.44
CA GLY A 145 3.60 7.32 2.29
C GLY A 145 4.93 6.62 2.58
N GLU A 146 5.02 5.88 3.67
CA GLU A 146 6.20 5.11 4.04
C GLU A 146 6.14 3.71 3.42
N GLY A 147 7.13 3.36 2.59
CA GLY A 147 7.22 2.03 2.00
C GLY A 147 7.56 0.97 3.05
N MET A 148 6.85 -0.15 3.03
CA MET A 148 7.09 -1.29 3.93
C MET A 148 8.22 -2.18 3.46
N VAL A 149 8.46 -2.25 2.16
CA VAL A 149 9.46 -3.16 1.57
C VAL A 149 10.54 -2.37 0.88
N ALA A 150 11.79 -2.68 1.23
CA ALA A 150 12.98 -2.26 0.52
C ALA A 150 13.56 -3.48 -0.23
N GLY A 151 13.77 -3.31 -1.53
CA GLY A 151 14.36 -4.31 -2.41
C GLY A 151 14.84 -3.67 -3.68
#